data_bc195245cd8004830959206643c00809
#
_entry.id   bc195245cd8004830959206643c00809
#
_cell.length_a   1.000
_cell.length_b   1.000
_cell.length_c   1.000
_cell.angle_alpha   90.00
_cell.angle_beta   90.00
_cell.angle_gamma   90.00
#
_symmetry.space_group_name_H-M   'P 1'
#
loop_
_entity.id
_entity.type
_entity.pdbx_description
1 polymer ?
#
loop_
_entity_poly.entity_id
_entity_poly.type
_entity_poly.pdbx_seq_one_letter_code
_entity_poly.pdbx_strand_id
1 'polypeptide(L)'
;MNKRIVIIPTFNEIENIEAILLKVLSLDPIFDVLIVDDGSPDGTAQEVKRLQKANEGRIHLLERKGKLGLGTAYIEGFKIALDKGYDF
;
A
#
# COMPACT_ATOMS: atom_id res chain seq x y z
N MET A 1 17.00 -12.78 4.87
CA MET A 1 15.61 -13.12 5.19
C MET A 1 14.70 -12.50 4.13
N ASN A 2 13.82 -13.30 3.57
CA ASN A 2 12.92 -12.83 2.53
C ASN A 2 11.75 -12.06 3.12
N LYS A 3 11.51 -10.88 2.61
CA LYS A 3 10.35 -10.08 3.00
C LYS A 3 9.23 -10.27 2.00
N ARG A 4 8.00 -10.21 2.50
CA ARG A 4 6.80 -10.27 1.68
C ARG A 4 6.08 -8.95 1.72
N ILE A 5 5.29 -8.69 0.70
CA ILE A 5 4.54 -7.44 0.61
C ILE A 5 3.07 -7.74 0.34
N VAL A 6 2.21 -7.01 1.02
CA VAL A 6 0.77 -7.07 0.79
C VAL A 6 0.41 -5.88 -0.07
N ILE A 7 -0.23 -6.14 -1.21
CA ILE A 7 -0.64 -5.10 -2.15
C ILE A 7 -2.11 -4.79 -1.91
N ILE A 8 -2.41 -3.54 -1.57
CA ILE A 8 -3.76 -3.11 -1.25
C ILE A 8 -4.18 -1.96 -2.16
N PRO A 9 -5.08 -2.20 -3.10
CA PRO A 9 -5.66 -1.09 -3.87
C PRO A 9 -6.64 -0.31 -3.02
N THR A 10 -6.60 1.01 -3.12
CA THR A 10 -7.49 1.88 -2.34
C THR A 10 -8.18 2.92 -3.22
N PHE A 11 -9.41 3.25 -2.86
CA PHE A 11 -10.13 4.40 -3.36
C PHE A 11 -11.13 4.85 -2.29
N ASN A 12 -10.96 6.09 -1.78
CA ASN A 12 -11.83 6.66 -0.72
C ASN A 12 -11.87 5.79 0.55
N GLU A 13 -10.68 5.47 1.08
CA GLU A 13 -10.57 4.64 2.28
C GLU A 13 -10.08 5.42 3.50
N ILE A 14 -10.24 6.75 3.52
CA ILE A 14 -9.67 7.59 4.60
C ILE A 14 -10.13 7.13 5.99
N GLU A 15 -11.36 6.67 6.13
CA GLU A 15 -11.88 6.27 7.43
C GLU A 15 -11.28 4.96 7.94
N ASN A 16 -10.79 4.11 7.06
CA ASN A 16 -10.36 2.76 7.40
C ASN A 16 -8.87 2.52 7.19
N ILE A 17 -8.19 3.40 6.45
CA ILE A 17 -6.83 3.11 5.98
C ILE A 17 -5.83 2.91 7.12
N GLU A 18 -5.92 3.70 8.17
CA GLU A 18 -5.01 3.54 9.31
C GLU A 18 -5.21 2.18 9.98
N ALA A 19 -6.46 1.79 10.25
CA ALA A 19 -6.76 0.53 10.89
C ALA A 19 -6.30 -0.66 10.04
N ILE A 20 -6.50 -0.58 8.72
CA ILE A 20 -6.05 -1.62 7.79
C ILE A 20 -4.53 -1.76 7.84
N LEU A 21 -3.81 -0.65 7.73
CA LEU A 21 -2.35 -0.67 7.72
C LEU A 21 -1.78 -1.20 9.03
N LEU A 22 -2.28 -0.72 10.15
CA LEU A 22 -1.79 -1.15 11.46
C LEU A 22 -2.05 -2.64 11.68
N LYS A 23 -3.20 -3.13 11.22
CA LYS A 23 -3.54 -4.54 11.35
C LYS A 23 -2.58 -5.43 10.54
N VAL A 24 -2.30 -5.07 9.29
CA VAL A 24 -1.39 -5.84 8.45
C VAL A 24 0.02 -5.82 9.02
N LEU A 25 0.51 -4.65 9.44
CA LEU A 25 1.86 -4.52 9.99
C LEU A 25 2.04 -5.26 11.31
N SER A 26 0.94 -5.51 12.04
CA SER A 26 0.99 -6.24 13.31
C SER A 26 0.98 -7.75 13.15
N LEU A 27 0.62 -8.27 11.97
CA LEU A 27 0.52 -9.71 11.75
C LEU A 27 1.87 -10.42 11.84
N ASP A 28 2.88 -9.86 11.19
CA ASP A 28 4.21 -10.45 11.16
C ASP A 28 5.21 -9.41 10.67
N PRO A 29 6.39 -9.29 11.31
CA PRO A 29 7.42 -8.33 10.89
C PRO A 29 7.93 -8.53 9.46
N ILE A 30 7.71 -9.70 8.84
CA ILE A 30 8.14 -9.92 7.45
C ILE A 30 7.21 -9.28 6.43
N PHE A 31 6.01 -8.80 6.83
CA PHE A 31 5.08 -8.19 5.90
C PHE A 31 5.28 -6.68 5.84
N ASP A 32 5.50 -6.20 4.62
CA ASP A 32 5.41 -4.78 4.29
C ASP A 32 4.13 -4.57 3.48
N VAL A 33 3.76 -3.33 3.24
CA VAL A 33 2.51 -3.01 2.53
C VAL A 33 2.81 -2.06 1.37
N LEU A 34 2.21 -2.33 0.22
CA LEU A 34 2.16 -1.38 -0.88
C LEU A 34 0.70 -0.97 -1.08
N ILE A 35 0.43 0.29 -0.86
CA ILE A 35 -0.87 0.89 -1.17
C ILE A 35 -0.83 1.41 -2.59
N VAL A 36 -1.79 0.98 -3.41
CA VAL A 36 -1.97 1.51 -4.76
C VAL A 36 -3.24 2.35 -4.75
N ASP A 37 -3.07 3.67 -4.60
CA ASP A 37 -4.21 4.58 -4.46
C ASP A 37 -4.62 5.13 -5.81
N ASP A 38 -5.89 4.98 -6.14
CA ASP A 38 -6.45 5.36 -7.43
C ASP A 38 -7.00 6.79 -7.45
N GLY A 39 -6.23 7.72 -6.89
CA GLY A 39 -6.60 9.12 -6.94
C GLY A 39 -7.73 9.49 -5.99
N SER A 40 -7.75 8.92 -4.77
CA SER A 40 -8.79 9.19 -3.79
C SER A 40 -8.92 10.68 -3.49
N PRO A 41 -10.10 11.28 -3.69
CA PRO A 41 -10.29 12.69 -3.36
C PRO A 41 -10.49 12.96 -1.87
N ASP A 42 -10.66 11.92 -1.05
CA ASP A 42 -10.96 12.07 0.38
C ASP A 42 -9.71 12.25 1.26
N GLY A 43 -8.51 12.23 0.70
CA GLY A 43 -7.28 12.36 1.47
C GLY A 43 -6.62 11.05 1.87
N THR A 44 -7.05 9.91 1.32
CA THR A 44 -6.47 8.60 1.64
C THR A 44 -4.96 8.59 1.45
N ALA A 45 -4.45 9.09 0.31
CA ALA A 45 -3.01 9.09 0.04
C ALA A 45 -2.23 9.94 1.04
N GLN A 46 -2.76 11.07 1.44
CA GLN A 46 -2.13 11.93 2.44
C GLN A 46 -2.03 11.22 3.79
N GLU A 47 -3.07 10.48 4.16
CA GLU A 47 -3.05 9.71 5.40
C GLU A 47 -2.00 8.58 5.34
N VAL A 48 -1.89 7.91 4.18
CA VAL A 48 -0.84 6.90 3.99
C VAL A 48 0.55 7.53 4.16
N LYS A 49 0.76 8.72 3.60
CA LYS A 49 2.03 9.43 3.74
C LYS A 49 2.34 9.74 5.20
N ARG A 50 1.33 10.12 5.97
CA ARG A 50 1.51 10.36 7.40
C ARG A 50 1.94 9.08 8.13
N LEU A 51 1.30 7.97 7.79
CA LEU A 51 1.60 6.67 8.39
C LEU A 51 2.97 6.14 7.96
N GLN A 52 3.44 6.47 6.75
CA GLN A 52 4.78 6.12 6.30
C GLN A 52 5.87 6.67 7.22
N LYS A 53 5.68 7.89 7.71
CA LYS A 53 6.67 8.52 8.60
C LYS A 53 6.82 7.77 9.92
N ALA A 54 5.74 7.20 10.42
CA ALA A 54 5.75 6.44 11.66
C ALA A 54 6.21 5.00 11.47
N ASN A 55 6.26 4.51 10.22
CA ASN A 55 6.55 3.11 9.90
C ASN A 55 7.53 3.05 8.72
N GLU A 56 8.66 3.73 8.84
CA GLU A 56 9.64 3.86 7.75
C GLU A 56 10.07 2.50 7.20
N GLY A 57 10.07 2.41 5.88
CA GLY A 57 10.51 1.22 5.17
C GLY A 57 9.49 0.10 5.08
N ARG A 58 8.35 0.22 5.75
CA ARG A 58 7.35 -0.84 5.77
C ARG A 58 6.09 -0.52 4.99
N ILE A 59 5.83 0.77 4.71
CA ILE A 59 4.67 1.19 3.93
C ILE A 59 5.17 1.87 2.66
N HIS A 60 4.72 1.37 1.52
CA HIS A 60 5.02 1.96 0.21
C HIS A 60 3.73 2.46 -0.40
N LEU A 61 3.81 3.50 -1.21
CA LEU A 61 2.64 4.13 -1.82
C LEU A 61 2.88 4.36 -3.30
N LEU A 62 1.95 3.90 -4.12
CA LEU A 62 1.85 4.26 -5.53
C LEU A 62 0.55 5.03 -5.71
N GLU A 63 0.66 6.28 -6.14
CA GLU A 63 -0.51 7.10 -6.46
C GLU A 63 -0.75 7.05 -7.96
N ARG A 64 -1.96 6.66 -8.36
CA ARG A 64 -2.36 6.63 -9.77
C ARG A 64 -3.37 7.75 -10.03
N LYS A 65 -3.50 8.10 -11.30
CA LYS A 65 -4.46 9.13 -11.71
C LYS A 65 -5.81 8.48 -12.00
N GLY A 66 -6.76 8.64 -11.10
CA GLY A 66 -8.09 8.13 -11.27
C GLY A 66 -8.20 6.62 -11.09
N LYS A 67 -9.43 6.14 -11.15
CA LYS A 67 -9.76 4.75 -10.88
C LYS A 67 -9.57 3.90 -12.14
N LEU A 68 -8.44 3.19 -12.21
CA LEU A 68 -8.05 2.41 -13.38
C LEU A 68 -8.45 0.94 -13.29
N GLY A 69 -9.05 0.52 -12.17
CA GLY A 69 -9.51 -0.84 -11.98
C GLY A 69 -8.56 -1.70 -11.15
N LEU A 70 -9.13 -2.69 -10.46
CA LEU A 70 -8.38 -3.54 -9.53
C LEU A 70 -7.30 -4.37 -10.22
N GLY A 71 -7.60 -4.91 -11.41
CA GLY A 71 -6.64 -5.74 -12.12
C GLY A 71 -5.36 -4.99 -12.44
N THR A 72 -5.47 -3.75 -12.93
CA THR A 72 -4.30 -2.94 -13.24
C THR A 72 -3.56 -2.52 -11.98
N ALA A 73 -4.27 -2.31 -10.86
CA ALA A 73 -3.64 -2.00 -9.58
C ALA A 73 -2.72 -3.13 -9.13
N TYR A 74 -3.18 -4.37 -9.21
CA TYR A 74 -2.36 -5.52 -8.84
C TYR A 74 -1.18 -5.70 -9.78
N ILE A 75 -1.36 -5.52 -11.08
CA ILE A 75 -0.27 -5.65 -12.05
C ILE A 75 0.83 -4.64 -11.76
N GLU A 76 0.48 -3.37 -11.56
CA GLU A 76 1.46 -2.35 -11.25
C GLU A 76 2.13 -2.61 -9.89
N GLY A 77 1.34 -3.05 -8.90
CA GLY A 77 1.86 -3.39 -7.57
C GLY A 77 2.87 -4.53 -7.64
N PHE A 78 2.58 -5.59 -8.40
CA PHE A 78 3.52 -6.70 -8.57
C PHE A 78 4.81 -6.25 -9.21
N LYS A 79 4.76 -5.39 -10.22
CA LYS A 79 5.97 -4.87 -10.85
C LYS A 79 6.85 -4.12 -9.86
N ILE A 80 6.26 -3.28 -9.04
CA ILE A 80 6.98 -2.52 -8.03
C ILE A 80 7.58 -3.46 -6.99
N ALA A 81 6.80 -4.43 -6.54
CA ALA A 81 7.26 -5.38 -5.54
C ALA A 81 8.44 -6.22 -6.05
N LEU A 82 8.38 -6.67 -7.31
CA LEU A 82 9.49 -7.39 -7.91
C LEU A 82 10.75 -6.53 -8.02
N ASP A 83 10.59 -5.27 -8.41
CA ASP A 83 11.71 -4.33 -8.51
C ASP A 83 12.36 -4.08 -7.15
N LYS A 84 11.59 -4.16 -6.07
CA LYS A 84 12.09 -3.97 -4.71
C LYS A 84 12.62 -5.25 -4.08
N GLY A 85 12.52 -6.38 -4.78
CA GLY A 85 13.06 -7.65 -4.31
C GLY A 85 12.18 -8.44 -3.35
N TYR A 86 10.89 -8.16 -3.31
CA TYR A 86 9.97 -8.91 -2.46
C TYR A 86 9.60 -10.26 -3.05
N ASP A 87 9.30 -11.19 -2.16
CA ASP A 87 8.68 -12.47 -2.52
C ASP A 87 7.16 -12.38 -2.39
N PHE A 88 6.48 -13.23 -3.10
CA PHE A 88 5.02 -13.32 -3.04
C PHE A 88 4.58 -14.67 -2.48
#